data_d9d6dd691f4497484b675e9c2498ce18
#
_entry.id   d9d6dd691f4497484b675e9c2498ce18
#
_cell.length_a   1.000
_cell.length_b   1.000
_cell.length_c   1.000
_cell.angle_alpha   90.00
_cell.angle_beta   90.00
_cell.angle_gamma   90.00
#
_symmetry.space_group_name_H-M   'P 1'
#
loop_
_entity.id
_entity.type
_entity.pdbx_description
1 polymer ?
#
loop_
_entity_poly.entity_id
_entity_poly.type
_entity_poly.pdbx_seq_one_letter_code
_entity_poly.pdbx_strand_id
1 'polypeptide(L)'
;YSAEEMAAVEEMAKRMTPEDDAKLIDTIIVKTQGFVNGNITENDREPVVLFRKLLALYEGIDKDALRENMRYFLAAIMPVCDEYGINMCVHPDDPPMQILGLPRIVTCAEDIRWFLNAVDNPHNGLTFCAGSLSAGLQNDVPALAHEFASRTHFVHLRSTEVAPDNSFF
;
A
#
# COMPACT_ATOMS: atom_id res chain seq x y z
N TYR A 1 4.48 13.27 7.41
CA TYR A 1 4.04 13.48 8.80
C TYR A 1 4.24 14.96 9.16
N SER A 2 3.32 15.53 9.95
CA SER A 2 3.43 16.90 10.45
C SER A 2 4.52 17.02 11.52
N ALA A 3 4.97 18.25 11.77
CA ALA A 3 5.93 18.50 12.85
C ALA A 3 5.37 18.14 14.23
N GLU A 4 4.05 18.27 14.42
CA GLU A 4 3.36 17.92 15.67
C GLU A 4 3.34 16.40 15.87
N GLU A 5 3.03 15.63 14.83
CA GLU A 5 3.08 14.15 14.86
C GLU A 5 4.50 13.66 15.14
N MET A 6 5.51 14.24 14.51
CA MET A 6 6.91 13.88 14.75
C MET A 6 7.32 14.17 16.20
N ALA A 7 6.93 15.31 16.74
CA ALA A 7 7.21 15.64 18.14
C ALA A 7 6.50 14.68 19.11
N ALA A 8 5.26 14.30 18.83
CA ALA A 8 4.52 13.32 19.63
C ALA A 8 5.20 11.94 19.64
N VAL A 9 5.71 11.49 18.49
CA VAL A 9 6.45 10.22 18.36
C VAL A 9 7.76 10.29 19.15
N GLU A 10 8.50 11.39 19.08
CA GLU A 10 9.74 11.57 19.85
C GLU A 10 9.49 11.52 21.36
N GLU A 11 8.42 12.17 21.84
CA GLU A 11 8.04 12.13 23.25
C GLU A 11 7.55 10.74 23.70
N MET A 12 6.90 9.99 22.84
CA MET A 12 6.53 8.61 23.10
C MET A 12 7.77 7.73 23.17
N ALA A 13 8.69 7.85 22.22
CA ALA A 13 9.93 7.07 22.18
C ALA A 13 10.79 7.24 23.44
N LYS A 14 10.84 8.45 24.01
CA LYS A 14 11.56 8.70 25.28
C LYS A 14 11.01 7.94 26.50
N ARG A 15 9.76 7.53 26.44
CA ARG A 15 9.05 6.83 27.52
C ARG A 15 8.98 5.32 27.32
N MET A 16 9.34 4.84 26.14
CA MET A 16 9.32 3.41 25.82
C MET A 16 10.40 2.66 26.57
N THR A 17 10.03 1.51 27.08
CA THR A 17 10.95 0.55 27.67
C THR A 17 11.53 -0.37 26.58
N PRO A 18 12.62 -1.10 26.84
CA PRO A 18 13.12 -2.14 25.93
C PRO A 18 12.08 -3.23 25.60
N GLU A 19 11.12 -3.49 26.51
CA GLU A 19 10.04 -4.44 26.31
C GLU A 19 8.99 -3.86 25.34
N ASP A 20 8.67 -2.57 25.43
CA ASP A 20 7.77 -1.89 24.49
C ASP A 20 8.38 -1.86 23.09
N ASP A 21 9.68 -1.57 22.97
CA ASP A 21 10.42 -1.60 21.72
C ASP A 21 10.36 -3.00 21.08
N ALA A 22 10.64 -4.03 21.85
CA ALA A 22 10.61 -5.41 21.38
C ALA A 22 9.21 -5.80 20.88
N LYS A 23 8.17 -5.41 21.62
CA LYS A 23 6.77 -5.65 21.24
C LYS A 23 6.38 -4.88 19.98
N LEU A 24 6.81 -3.63 19.83
CA LEU A 24 6.55 -2.81 18.64
C LEU A 24 7.23 -3.42 17.40
N ILE A 25 8.50 -3.82 17.53
CA ILE A 25 9.26 -4.50 16.48
C ILE A 25 8.57 -5.80 16.05
N ASP A 26 8.21 -6.65 17.00
CA ASP A 26 7.51 -7.91 16.72
C ASP A 26 6.19 -7.65 16.01
N THR A 27 5.41 -6.68 16.47
CA THR A 27 4.10 -6.40 15.87
C THR A 27 4.23 -5.78 14.48
N ILE A 28 5.03 -4.72 14.32
CA ILE A 28 5.08 -3.93 13.08
C ILE A 28 5.98 -4.59 12.03
N ILE A 29 7.12 -5.16 12.41
CA ILE A 29 8.08 -5.70 11.45
C ILE A 29 7.84 -7.19 11.23
N VAL A 30 7.83 -7.99 12.28
CA VAL A 30 7.75 -9.45 12.13
C VAL A 30 6.35 -9.88 11.71
N LYS A 31 5.31 -9.53 12.48
CA LYS A 31 3.95 -10.01 12.22
C LYS A 31 3.25 -9.34 11.05
N THR A 32 3.48 -8.04 10.85
CA THR A 32 2.78 -7.27 9.82
C THR A 32 3.50 -7.32 8.48
N GLN A 33 4.82 -7.16 8.45
CA GLN A 33 5.58 -7.08 7.21
C GLN A 33 6.17 -8.43 6.77
N GLY A 34 6.36 -9.37 7.69
CA GLY A 34 6.94 -10.68 7.41
C GLY A 34 6.17 -11.48 6.36
N PHE A 35 4.84 -11.39 6.34
CA PHE A 35 4.02 -12.10 5.36
C PHE A 35 4.21 -11.58 3.93
N VAL A 36 4.50 -10.30 3.75
CA VAL A 36 4.70 -9.68 2.43
C VAL A 36 6.00 -10.15 1.80
N ASN A 37 7.04 -10.27 2.60
CA ASN A 37 8.37 -10.59 2.11
C ASN A 37 8.71 -12.09 2.16
N GLY A 38 7.95 -12.88 2.91
CA GLY A 38 8.18 -14.31 3.10
C GLY A 38 9.52 -14.68 3.77
N ASN A 39 10.34 -13.68 4.09
CA ASN A 39 11.72 -13.84 4.55
C ASN A 39 11.94 -13.39 5.98
N ILE A 40 11.00 -12.64 6.57
CA ILE A 40 11.06 -12.19 7.96
C ILE A 40 10.13 -13.07 8.79
N THR A 41 10.68 -13.86 9.67
CA THR A 41 9.96 -14.73 10.57
C THR A 41 10.27 -14.40 12.02
N GLU A 42 9.44 -14.87 12.95
CA GLU A 42 9.69 -14.72 14.39
C GLU A 42 10.99 -15.41 14.86
N ASN A 43 11.59 -16.25 14.01
CA ASN A 43 12.87 -16.89 14.26
C ASN A 43 14.08 -16.08 13.79
N ASP A 44 13.85 -14.96 13.07
CA ASP A 44 14.93 -14.09 12.64
C ASP A 44 15.54 -13.36 13.84
N ARG A 45 16.83 -13.55 14.03
CA ARG A 45 17.55 -13.00 15.19
C ARG A 45 17.71 -11.49 15.15
N GLU A 46 17.63 -10.90 13.96
CA GLU A 46 17.81 -9.48 13.71
C GLU A 46 16.78 -8.93 12.70
N PRO A 47 15.48 -8.97 13.00
CA PRO A 47 14.42 -8.60 12.04
C PRO A 47 14.54 -7.13 11.60
N VAL A 48 14.98 -6.23 12.46
CA VAL A 48 15.17 -4.80 12.14
C VAL A 48 16.29 -4.62 11.11
N VAL A 49 17.40 -5.34 11.27
CA VAL A 49 18.54 -5.26 10.33
C VAL A 49 18.13 -5.78 8.96
N LEU A 50 17.43 -6.91 8.91
CA LEU A 50 16.92 -7.47 7.66
C LEU A 50 15.92 -6.51 7.01
N PHE A 51 14.97 -5.98 7.79
CA PHE A 51 13.99 -5.04 7.27
C PHE A 51 14.63 -3.76 6.70
N ARG A 52 15.64 -3.20 7.37
CA ARG A 52 16.41 -2.05 6.86
C ARG A 52 17.11 -2.37 5.52
N LYS A 53 17.65 -3.58 5.36
CA LYS A 53 18.24 -4.01 4.08
C LYS A 53 17.20 -4.07 2.98
N LEU A 54 15.99 -4.55 3.28
CA LEU A 54 14.88 -4.58 2.32
C LEU A 54 14.40 -3.17 1.94
N LEU A 55 14.28 -2.27 2.92
CA LEU A 55 13.96 -0.86 2.65
C LEU A 55 15.02 -0.18 1.77
N ALA A 56 16.31 -0.49 1.98
CA ALA A 56 17.39 0.08 1.17
C ALA A 56 17.30 -0.30 -0.32
N LEU A 57 16.59 -1.37 -0.68
CA LEU A 57 16.32 -1.70 -2.09
C LEU A 57 15.44 -0.68 -2.80
N TYR A 58 14.71 0.11 -2.02
CA TYR A 58 13.84 1.20 -2.52
C TYR A 58 14.52 2.57 -2.49
N GLU A 59 15.80 2.64 -2.10
CA GLU A 59 16.53 3.90 -2.09
C GLU A 59 16.57 4.50 -3.51
N GLY A 60 16.12 5.74 -3.64
CA GLY A 60 16.00 6.42 -4.92
C GLY A 60 14.78 6.03 -5.77
N ILE A 61 13.92 5.13 -5.29
CA ILE A 61 12.66 4.81 -5.95
C ILE A 61 11.56 5.70 -5.38
N ASP A 62 11.26 6.78 -6.07
CA ASP A 62 10.12 7.65 -5.78
C ASP A 62 8.81 7.13 -6.41
N LYS A 63 7.74 7.91 -6.26
CA LYS A 63 6.42 7.55 -6.81
C LYS A 63 6.45 7.36 -8.32
N ASP A 64 7.19 8.20 -9.04
CA ASP A 64 7.25 8.16 -10.50
C ASP A 64 8.08 6.96 -10.98
N ALA A 65 9.20 6.67 -10.34
CA ALA A 65 9.99 5.47 -10.63
C ALA A 65 9.18 4.18 -10.36
N LEU A 66 8.42 4.13 -9.25
CA LEU A 66 7.56 2.98 -8.96
C LEU A 66 6.43 2.83 -9.98
N ARG A 67 5.84 3.94 -10.44
CA ARG A 67 4.84 3.95 -11.52
C ARG A 67 5.42 3.41 -12.83
N GLU A 68 6.64 3.81 -13.20
CA GLU A 68 7.29 3.30 -14.42
C GLU A 68 7.60 1.79 -14.32
N ASN A 69 8.00 1.30 -13.16
CA ASN A 69 8.16 -0.14 -12.93
C ASN A 69 6.83 -0.88 -13.11
N MET A 70 5.74 -0.34 -12.58
CA MET A 70 4.39 -0.90 -12.75
C MET A 70 3.97 -0.89 -14.23
N ARG A 71 4.18 0.21 -14.94
CA ARG A 71 3.88 0.32 -16.38
C ARG A 71 4.67 -0.71 -17.20
N TYR A 72 5.95 -0.88 -16.92
CA TYR A 72 6.79 -1.88 -17.57
C TYR A 72 6.25 -3.30 -17.35
N PHE A 73 5.89 -3.64 -16.12
CA PHE A 73 5.30 -4.92 -15.78
C PHE A 73 3.99 -5.16 -16.52
N LEU A 74 3.07 -4.19 -16.47
CA LEU A 74 1.77 -4.30 -17.16
C LEU A 74 1.93 -4.48 -18.67
N ALA A 75 2.82 -3.70 -19.30
CA ALA A 75 3.07 -3.81 -20.73
C ALA A 75 3.59 -5.20 -21.11
N ALA A 76 4.37 -5.83 -20.26
CA ALA A 76 4.90 -7.16 -20.51
C ALA A 76 3.84 -8.27 -20.38
N ILE A 77 2.87 -8.14 -19.46
CA ILE A 77 1.89 -9.20 -19.20
C ILE A 77 0.58 -9.06 -20.00
N MET A 78 0.20 -7.84 -20.41
CA MET A 78 -1.08 -7.63 -21.09
C MET A 78 -1.27 -8.46 -22.37
N PRO A 79 -0.26 -8.69 -23.23
CA PRO A 79 -0.43 -9.59 -24.38
C PRO A 79 -0.84 -11.02 -24.00
N VAL A 80 -0.35 -11.52 -22.85
CA VAL A 80 -0.74 -12.83 -22.32
C VAL A 80 -2.18 -12.78 -21.79
N CYS A 81 -2.54 -11.68 -21.13
CA CYS A 81 -3.91 -11.47 -20.66
C CYS A 81 -4.91 -11.46 -21.82
N ASP A 82 -4.56 -10.81 -22.94
CA ASP A 82 -5.37 -10.78 -24.16
C ASP A 82 -5.51 -12.17 -24.76
N GLU A 83 -4.42 -12.94 -24.85
CA GLU A 83 -4.41 -14.28 -25.41
C GLU A 83 -5.29 -15.26 -24.63
N TYR A 84 -5.25 -15.19 -23.29
CA TYR A 84 -5.94 -16.15 -22.42
C TYR A 84 -7.22 -15.60 -21.79
N GLY A 85 -7.63 -14.37 -22.07
CA GLY A 85 -8.81 -13.73 -21.48
C GLY A 85 -8.70 -13.55 -19.96
N ILE A 86 -7.51 -13.22 -19.46
CA ILE A 86 -7.24 -13.07 -18.03
C ILE A 86 -7.38 -11.59 -17.64
N ASN A 87 -8.27 -11.31 -16.70
CA ASN A 87 -8.35 -10.00 -16.10
C ASN A 87 -7.36 -9.87 -14.94
N MET A 88 -6.37 -8.99 -15.07
CA MET A 88 -5.52 -8.56 -13.99
C MET A 88 -6.22 -7.45 -13.21
N CYS A 89 -6.12 -7.45 -11.90
CA CYS A 89 -6.67 -6.37 -11.10
C CYS A 89 -5.72 -5.97 -9.98
N VAL A 90 -5.35 -4.69 -9.97
CA VAL A 90 -4.57 -4.11 -8.88
C VAL A 90 -5.46 -3.89 -7.66
N HIS A 91 -4.96 -4.27 -6.49
CA HIS A 91 -5.57 -3.88 -5.23
C HIS A 91 -5.06 -2.49 -4.82
N PRO A 92 -5.91 -1.57 -4.33
CA PRO A 92 -5.45 -0.30 -3.78
C PRO A 92 -4.42 -0.51 -2.67
N ASP A 93 -3.52 0.45 -2.53
CA ASP A 93 -2.57 0.44 -1.41
C ASP A 93 -3.33 0.43 -0.08
N ASP A 94 -2.89 -0.39 0.86
CA ASP A 94 -3.49 -0.52 2.19
C ASP A 94 -2.40 -0.36 3.27
N PRO A 95 -2.42 0.73 4.02
CA PRO A 95 -3.28 1.91 3.89
C PRO A 95 -2.94 2.77 2.66
N PRO A 96 -3.87 3.63 2.19
CA PRO A 96 -3.69 4.48 1.02
C PRO A 96 -2.88 5.75 1.32
N MET A 97 -1.80 5.58 2.06
CA MET A 97 -0.86 6.64 2.45
C MET A 97 0.56 6.08 2.56
N GLN A 98 1.56 6.94 2.42
CA GLN A 98 2.96 6.54 2.55
C GLN A 98 3.26 6.08 3.98
N ILE A 99 3.90 4.93 4.09
CA ILE A 99 4.43 4.40 5.35
C ILE A 99 5.88 3.96 5.16
N LEU A 100 6.69 4.10 6.20
CA LEU A 100 8.10 3.68 6.22
C LEU A 100 8.95 4.27 5.08
N GLY A 101 8.57 5.45 4.56
CA GLY A 101 9.24 6.08 3.44
C GLY A 101 9.00 5.45 2.07
N LEU A 102 8.16 4.41 1.98
CA LEU A 102 7.85 3.74 0.73
C LEU A 102 6.77 4.51 -0.05
N PRO A 103 6.94 4.70 -1.36
CA PRO A 103 5.92 5.33 -2.20
C PRO A 103 4.69 4.43 -2.33
N ARG A 104 3.53 5.06 -2.50
CA ARG A 104 2.25 4.41 -2.82
C ARG A 104 1.73 4.97 -4.14
N ILE A 105 1.16 4.12 -5.00
CA ILE A 105 0.78 4.46 -6.37
C ILE A 105 -0.67 4.15 -6.74
N VAL A 106 -1.46 3.58 -5.81
CA VAL A 106 -2.90 3.30 -5.98
C VAL A 106 -3.65 3.71 -4.71
N THR A 107 -3.70 5.03 -4.43
CA THR A 107 -4.22 5.57 -3.17
C THR A 107 -5.50 6.40 -3.31
N CYS A 108 -5.76 6.93 -4.50
CA CYS A 108 -6.86 7.86 -4.76
C CYS A 108 -7.30 7.81 -6.22
N ALA A 109 -8.33 8.60 -6.58
CA ALA A 109 -8.85 8.69 -7.94
C ALA A 109 -7.78 8.96 -9.00
N GLU A 110 -6.89 9.92 -8.72
CA GLU A 110 -5.81 10.29 -9.65
C GLU A 110 -4.87 9.11 -9.92
N ASP A 111 -4.46 8.42 -8.86
CA ASP A 111 -3.59 7.24 -8.97
C ASP A 111 -4.26 6.11 -9.76
N ILE A 112 -5.55 5.86 -9.50
CA ILE A 112 -6.31 4.83 -10.22
C ILE A 112 -6.43 5.19 -11.70
N ARG A 113 -6.75 6.44 -12.03
CA ARG A 113 -6.77 6.90 -13.44
C ARG A 113 -5.42 6.71 -14.11
N TRP A 114 -4.34 7.09 -13.43
CA TRP A 114 -2.99 6.89 -13.93
C TRP A 114 -2.73 5.41 -14.21
N PHE A 115 -3.02 4.54 -13.24
CA PHE A 115 -2.81 3.09 -13.33
C PHE A 115 -3.56 2.47 -14.52
N LEU A 116 -4.83 2.79 -14.67
CA LEU A 116 -5.67 2.25 -15.75
C LEU A 116 -5.22 2.74 -17.13
N ASN A 117 -4.65 3.95 -17.21
CA ASN A 117 -4.12 4.54 -18.43
C ASN A 117 -2.65 4.18 -18.71
N ALA A 118 -1.90 3.69 -17.73
CA ALA A 118 -0.49 3.33 -17.89
C ALA A 118 -0.28 2.28 -19.00
N VAL A 119 -1.21 1.32 -19.10
CA VAL A 119 -1.42 0.46 -20.26
C VAL A 119 -2.94 0.36 -20.46
N ASP A 120 -3.47 1.10 -21.42
CA ASP A 120 -4.92 1.13 -21.69
C ASP A 120 -5.36 -0.17 -22.38
N ASN A 121 -5.73 -1.14 -21.56
CA ASN A 121 -6.16 -2.47 -21.96
C ASN A 121 -7.34 -2.90 -21.09
N PRO A 122 -8.43 -3.47 -21.66
CA PRO A 122 -9.59 -3.89 -20.87
C PRO A 122 -9.27 -4.92 -19.80
N HIS A 123 -8.21 -5.71 -19.98
CA HIS A 123 -7.74 -6.69 -18.98
C HIS A 123 -6.89 -6.06 -17.85
N ASN A 124 -6.47 -4.78 -17.98
CA ASN A 124 -5.87 -4.02 -16.90
C ASN A 124 -6.97 -3.35 -16.08
N GLY A 125 -7.24 -3.81 -14.88
CA GLY A 125 -8.37 -3.37 -14.08
C GLY A 125 -8.06 -3.22 -12.59
N LEU A 126 -9.12 -3.00 -11.83
CA LEU A 126 -9.09 -2.68 -10.41
C LEU A 126 -9.76 -3.77 -9.58
N THR A 127 -9.15 -4.16 -8.48
CA THR A 127 -9.85 -4.69 -7.33
C THR A 127 -10.41 -3.51 -6.54
N PHE A 128 -11.71 -3.29 -6.61
CA PHE A 128 -12.30 -2.21 -5.83
C PHE A 128 -12.42 -2.63 -4.35
N CYS A 129 -11.46 -2.20 -3.54
CA CYS A 129 -11.49 -2.44 -2.09
C CYS A 129 -12.01 -1.21 -1.35
N ALA A 130 -13.28 -1.24 -0.94
CA ALA A 130 -13.90 -0.13 -0.26
C ALA A 130 -13.20 0.20 1.08
N GLY A 131 -12.76 -0.81 1.84
CA GLY A 131 -12.06 -0.59 3.11
C GLY A 131 -10.71 0.07 2.95
N SER A 132 -9.86 -0.39 2.02
CA SER A 132 -8.56 0.25 1.79
C SER A 132 -8.73 1.70 1.35
N LEU A 133 -9.64 1.96 0.41
CA LEU A 133 -9.88 3.32 -0.08
C LEU A 133 -10.49 4.23 0.99
N SER A 134 -11.37 3.72 1.86
CA SER A 134 -12.01 4.51 2.92
C SER A 134 -11.05 4.92 4.06
N ALA A 135 -9.91 4.27 4.21
CA ALA A 135 -8.87 4.71 5.14
C ALA A 135 -8.19 6.03 4.70
N GLY A 136 -8.37 6.45 3.44
CA GLY A 136 -7.92 7.74 2.93
C GLY A 136 -9.04 8.78 2.99
N LEU A 137 -8.95 9.75 3.88
CA LEU A 137 -9.97 10.79 4.07
C LEU A 137 -10.30 11.62 2.82
N GLN A 138 -9.39 11.63 1.82
CA GLN A 138 -9.58 12.32 0.55
C GLN A 138 -10.49 11.55 -0.42
N ASN A 139 -10.86 10.31 -0.11
CA ASN A 139 -11.57 9.43 -1.02
C ASN A 139 -13.09 9.45 -0.78
N ASP A 140 -13.85 9.88 -1.76
CA ASP A 140 -15.29 9.62 -1.86
C ASP A 140 -15.49 8.22 -2.46
N VAL A 141 -15.59 7.20 -1.61
CA VAL A 141 -15.64 5.80 -2.04
C VAL A 141 -16.84 5.49 -2.95
N PRO A 142 -18.06 6.00 -2.71
CA PRO A 142 -19.16 5.88 -3.65
C PRO A 142 -18.87 6.49 -5.03
N ALA A 143 -18.29 7.69 -5.08
CA ALA A 143 -17.91 8.32 -6.34
C ALA A 143 -16.84 7.52 -7.09
N LEU A 144 -15.83 6.99 -6.38
CA LEU A 144 -14.81 6.10 -6.96
C LEU A 144 -15.43 4.82 -7.53
N ALA A 145 -16.37 4.22 -6.82
CA ALA A 145 -17.07 3.02 -7.29
C ALA A 145 -17.82 3.29 -8.60
N HIS A 146 -18.50 4.42 -8.69
CA HIS A 146 -19.20 4.82 -9.90
C HIS A 146 -18.24 5.09 -11.06
N GLU A 147 -17.16 5.83 -10.82
CA GLU A 147 -16.20 6.22 -11.86
C GLU A 147 -15.48 5.01 -12.46
N PHE A 148 -15.05 4.06 -11.62
CA PHE A 148 -14.20 2.95 -12.05
C PHE A 148 -14.95 1.64 -12.26
N ALA A 149 -16.29 1.64 -12.22
CA ALA A 149 -17.13 0.44 -12.34
C ALA A 149 -16.77 -0.42 -13.56
N SER A 150 -16.58 0.20 -14.75
CA SER A 150 -16.31 -0.50 -16.00
C SER A 150 -14.94 -1.19 -16.06
N ARG A 151 -14.02 -0.82 -15.19
CA ARG A 151 -12.67 -1.40 -15.11
C ARG A 151 -12.45 -2.14 -13.78
N THR A 152 -13.50 -2.34 -12.99
CA THR A 152 -13.46 -3.12 -11.75
C THR A 152 -13.76 -4.57 -12.06
N HIS A 153 -12.75 -5.43 -11.94
CA HIS A 153 -12.88 -6.87 -12.20
C HIS A 153 -13.11 -7.69 -10.93
N PHE A 154 -12.79 -7.15 -9.79
CA PHE A 154 -13.02 -7.78 -8.49
C PHE A 154 -13.47 -6.73 -7.46
N VAL A 155 -14.36 -7.12 -6.57
CA VAL A 155 -14.88 -6.23 -5.52
C VAL A 155 -14.58 -6.85 -4.16
N HIS A 156 -13.98 -6.04 -3.28
CA HIS A 156 -13.72 -6.39 -1.89
C HIS A 156 -14.49 -5.41 -0.98
N LEU A 157 -15.67 -5.85 -0.52
CA LEU A 157 -16.54 -5.03 0.30
C LEU A 157 -16.21 -5.23 1.78
N ARG A 158 -15.53 -4.26 2.33
CA ARG A 158 -15.32 -4.06 3.76
C ARG A 158 -15.35 -2.57 4.06
N SER A 159 -15.42 -2.18 5.32
CA SER A 159 -15.41 -0.78 5.73
C SER A 159 -14.27 -0.51 6.69
N THR A 160 -13.85 0.74 6.74
CA THR A 160 -12.87 1.26 7.68
C THR A 160 -13.45 2.51 8.30
N GLU A 161 -13.39 2.62 9.61
CA GLU A 161 -13.73 3.85 10.34
C GLU A 161 -12.43 4.60 10.61
N VAL A 162 -12.42 5.89 10.29
CA VAL A 162 -11.27 6.77 10.52
C VAL A 162 -11.59 7.71 11.67
N ALA A 163 -10.80 7.66 12.72
CA ALA A 163 -10.94 8.51 13.90
C ALA A 163 -10.41 9.93 13.65
N PRO A 164 -10.78 10.92 14.51
CA PRO A 164 -10.33 12.31 14.35
C PRO A 164 -8.80 12.53 14.39
N ASP A 165 -8.06 11.59 14.95
CA ASP A 165 -6.59 11.57 15.01
C ASP A 165 -5.95 10.86 13.81
N ASN A 166 -6.73 10.55 12.77
CA ASN A 166 -6.35 9.79 11.58
C ASN A 166 -5.97 8.32 11.83
N SER A 167 -6.16 7.79 13.03
CA SER A 167 -6.12 6.34 13.22
C SER A 167 -7.35 5.70 12.55
N PHE A 168 -7.22 4.45 12.13
CA PHE A 168 -8.32 3.73 11.47
C PHE A 168 -8.34 2.26 11.90
N PHE A 169 -9.54 1.65 11.85
CA PHE A 169 -9.80 0.27 12.26
C PHE A 169 -10.99 -0.35 11.51
#